data_5867080f3ad7ca08c9eb33b1ec85a220
#
_entry.id   5867080f3ad7ca08c9eb33b1ec85a220
#
_cell.length_a   1.000
_cell.length_b   1.000
_cell.length_c   1.000
_cell.angle_alpha   90.00
_cell.angle_beta   90.00
_cell.angle_gamma   90.00
#
_symmetry.space_group_name_H-M   'P 1'
#
loop_
_entity.id
_entity.type
_entity.pdbx_description
1 polymer ?
#
loop_
_entity_poly.entity_id
_entity_poly.type
_entity_poly.pdbx_seq_one_letter_code
_entity_poly.pdbx_strand_id
1 'polypeptide(L)'
;MSVGSLQGGPRVGCLGGGQLGRMMGYAAHRLGLSFSCLDPQGSESPAGQVVPTVTGSFTDAAAIEAFAAQCDVLTVEIEHVNAQTLRALQTSHPSLAIHPSPDTIALIQDKFAQKEFVAALNLPVGLFRRVDSLAEAEAAGAAFGFPFMLKSRLWSYDGKGNAVVDSPASLASAIAALAGNEPLTPGKLYAEKWVPFVKELAVMVVRQGSDVRSYPVVETTQHNNICHTVLAPAAIPPSVLAAADALASTAVASLSGNGIFGVELFLTADGHVWLNEIAPRPHNSGHYTIEACNTDQFENHLRAVAGLPLGSPALKVGASWMLNLLGLSDPAETTSLIALSHTVPGSAVHWYGKAAIRPGRKVGHLTVVAPSVAELRARALVLSPTANTLLPKVPSPVVGIIMGSDSDLPAMSAAAKILDDFDIPYELSIVSAHRTPERMYTYAQSARARGLQVLIAGAGGAAHLPGMVAALTPLPVIGVPIQTRALSGMDSLLSIVQMPKGIPVATVAIGNAANAGLLAVRILGGDANLTKMETFLAAQEREVQGKIDKMEEQGWSAYLGNMSV
;
A
#
# COMPACT_ATOMS: atom_id res chain seq x y z
N MET A 1 -32.01 24.78 -5.64
CA MET A 1 -32.77 23.54 -5.91
C MET A 1 -32.16 22.47 -5.05
N SER A 2 -32.89 21.95 -4.04
CA SER A 2 -32.44 20.82 -3.25
C SER A 2 -32.39 19.59 -4.13
N VAL A 3 -31.21 19.07 -4.39
CA VAL A 3 -31.04 17.74 -4.99
C VAL A 3 -31.71 16.77 -4.00
N GLY A 4 -32.74 16.04 -4.45
CA GLY A 4 -33.51 15.14 -3.59
C GLY A 4 -32.60 14.10 -2.94
N SER A 5 -32.42 14.20 -1.63
CA SER A 5 -31.88 13.10 -0.82
C SER A 5 -32.85 11.92 -0.95
N LEU A 6 -32.34 10.69 -0.83
CA LEU A 6 -33.17 9.51 -0.62
C LEU A 6 -34.08 9.84 0.58
N GLN A 7 -35.41 9.89 0.37
CA GLN A 7 -36.36 10.28 1.42
C GLN A 7 -36.17 9.37 2.63
N GLY A 8 -35.69 9.95 3.75
CA GLY A 8 -35.51 9.25 5.02
C GLY A 8 -34.07 8.87 5.42
N GLY A 9 -33.04 9.21 4.65
CA GLY A 9 -31.63 9.01 5.08
C GLY A 9 -31.21 10.05 6.14
N PRO A 10 -30.21 9.72 7.02
CA PRO A 10 -29.75 10.63 8.05
C PRO A 10 -29.06 11.86 7.46
N ARG A 11 -29.26 13.01 8.14
CA ARG A 11 -28.54 14.26 7.82
C ARG A 11 -27.16 14.20 8.48
N VAL A 12 -26.12 14.08 7.67
CA VAL A 12 -24.73 13.98 8.14
C VAL A 12 -24.10 15.37 8.14
N GLY A 13 -23.65 15.83 9.29
CA GLY A 13 -22.88 17.06 9.47
C GLY A 13 -21.39 16.74 9.67
N CYS A 14 -20.50 17.50 9.03
CA CYS A 14 -19.06 17.37 9.17
C CYS A 14 -18.46 18.64 9.80
N LEU A 15 -17.67 18.47 10.86
CA LEU A 15 -16.92 19.55 11.47
C LEU A 15 -15.60 19.72 10.70
N GLY A 16 -15.47 20.85 10.00
CA GLY A 16 -14.46 21.18 9.03
C GLY A 16 -14.96 21.06 7.59
N GLY A 17 -14.53 21.97 6.73
CA GLY A 17 -14.92 22.08 5.33
C GLY A 17 -13.73 22.11 4.38
N GLY A 18 -12.61 21.46 4.73
CA GLY A 18 -11.41 21.36 3.91
C GLY A 18 -11.54 20.35 2.76
N GLN A 19 -10.38 19.86 2.29
CA GLN A 19 -10.35 18.91 1.17
C GLN A 19 -11.01 17.55 1.49
N LEU A 20 -10.95 17.10 2.75
CA LEU A 20 -11.57 15.82 3.13
C LEU A 20 -13.09 15.96 3.14
N GLY A 21 -13.61 17.07 3.69
CA GLY A 21 -15.03 17.43 3.64
C GLY A 21 -15.54 17.53 2.19
N ARG A 22 -14.76 18.13 1.28
CA ARG A 22 -15.07 18.17 -0.15
C ARG A 22 -15.20 16.77 -0.77
N MET A 23 -14.23 15.88 -0.51
CA MET A 23 -14.25 14.51 -1.04
C MET A 23 -15.36 13.65 -0.41
N MET A 24 -15.65 13.84 0.88
CA MET A 24 -16.85 13.25 1.52
C MET A 24 -18.13 13.77 0.86
N GLY A 25 -18.19 15.05 0.50
CA GLY A 25 -19.33 15.62 -0.23
C GLY A 25 -19.60 14.91 -1.55
N TYR A 26 -18.57 14.61 -2.34
CA TYR A 26 -18.74 13.82 -3.57
C TYR A 26 -19.24 12.40 -3.30
N ALA A 27 -18.74 11.74 -2.26
CA ALA A 27 -19.22 10.43 -1.86
C ALA A 27 -20.66 10.48 -1.35
N ALA A 28 -21.03 11.51 -0.59
CA ALA A 28 -22.41 11.72 -0.12
C ALA A 28 -23.39 11.88 -1.28
N HIS A 29 -23.04 12.63 -2.31
CA HIS A 29 -23.85 12.77 -3.52
C HIS A 29 -24.09 11.43 -4.21
N ARG A 30 -23.05 10.58 -4.35
CA ARG A 30 -23.20 9.24 -4.92
C ARG A 30 -24.12 8.34 -4.10
N LEU A 31 -24.07 8.48 -2.75
CA LEU A 31 -24.89 7.70 -1.83
C LEU A 31 -26.33 8.29 -1.66
N GLY A 32 -26.61 9.46 -2.19
CA GLY A 32 -27.90 10.17 -1.97
C GLY A 32 -28.09 10.64 -0.53
N LEU A 33 -27.00 10.81 0.23
CA LEU A 33 -27.03 11.30 1.61
C LEU A 33 -27.10 12.83 1.67
N SER A 34 -27.86 13.36 2.63
CA SER A 34 -27.80 14.77 2.99
C SER A 34 -26.50 15.01 3.76
N PHE A 35 -25.61 15.86 3.23
CA PHE A 35 -24.31 16.15 3.82
C PHE A 35 -24.05 17.66 3.84
N SER A 36 -23.59 18.17 4.97
CA SER A 36 -23.24 19.59 5.15
C SER A 36 -22.00 19.74 6.05
N CYS A 37 -21.33 20.90 5.99
CA CYS A 37 -20.14 21.17 6.77
C CYS A 37 -20.31 22.41 7.65
N LEU A 38 -19.52 22.48 8.74
CA LEU A 38 -19.30 23.69 9.55
C LEU A 38 -17.85 24.11 9.36
N ASP A 39 -17.59 25.27 8.76
CA ASP A 39 -16.23 25.77 8.51
C ASP A 39 -16.17 27.28 8.65
N PRO A 40 -15.07 27.86 9.20
CA PRO A 40 -14.91 29.32 9.31
C PRO A 40 -15.03 30.07 7.98
N GLN A 41 -14.67 29.43 6.85
CA GLN A 41 -14.75 30.03 5.51
C GLN A 41 -16.13 29.85 4.85
N GLY A 42 -17.04 29.07 5.44
CA GLY A 42 -18.37 28.84 4.89
C GLY A 42 -18.34 28.36 3.43
N SER A 43 -19.09 29.04 2.55
CA SER A 43 -19.15 28.72 1.10
C SER A 43 -17.82 28.83 0.38
N GLU A 44 -16.85 29.58 0.91
CA GLU A 44 -15.52 29.75 0.30
C GLU A 44 -14.56 28.60 0.66
N SER A 45 -14.94 27.75 1.61
CA SER A 45 -14.14 26.56 1.95
C SER A 45 -14.12 25.55 0.80
N PRO A 46 -13.13 24.65 0.73
CA PRO A 46 -13.10 23.57 -0.27
C PRO A 46 -14.38 22.76 -0.33
N ALA A 47 -14.98 22.39 0.80
CA ALA A 47 -16.26 21.70 0.87
C ALA A 47 -17.43 22.61 0.48
N GLY A 48 -17.40 23.88 0.89
CA GLY A 48 -18.48 24.85 0.62
C GLY A 48 -18.71 25.14 -0.85
N GLN A 49 -17.72 24.84 -1.70
CA GLN A 49 -17.87 24.92 -3.16
C GLN A 49 -18.72 23.76 -3.75
N VAL A 50 -19.00 22.70 -2.99
CA VAL A 50 -19.68 21.49 -3.49
C VAL A 50 -20.84 21.01 -2.62
N VAL A 51 -20.87 21.40 -1.34
CA VAL A 51 -21.96 21.04 -0.40
C VAL A 51 -22.35 22.24 0.46
N PRO A 52 -23.59 22.29 1.00
CA PRO A 52 -23.99 23.32 1.95
C PRO A 52 -23.00 23.40 3.12
N THR A 53 -22.47 24.60 3.40
CA THR A 53 -21.51 24.81 4.48
C THR A 53 -21.91 26.03 5.30
N VAL A 54 -22.12 25.81 6.59
CA VAL A 54 -22.43 26.86 7.57
C VAL A 54 -21.13 27.55 7.97
N THR A 55 -21.15 28.88 8.02
CA THR A 55 -20.02 29.66 8.49
C THR A 55 -19.94 29.63 10.01
N GLY A 56 -18.86 29.11 10.56
CA GLY A 56 -18.62 29.02 12.00
C GLY A 56 -17.38 28.19 12.33
N SER A 57 -16.81 28.42 13.50
CA SER A 57 -15.64 27.67 13.94
C SER A 57 -16.04 26.31 14.50
N PHE A 58 -15.38 25.27 14.03
CA PHE A 58 -15.50 23.91 14.60
C PHE A 58 -14.78 23.73 15.96
N THR A 59 -14.23 24.83 16.53
CA THR A 59 -13.70 24.89 17.91
C THR A 59 -14.61 25.71 18.83
N ASP A 60 -15.57 26.46 18.28
CA ASP A 60 -16.52 27.27 19.03
C ASP A 60 -17.73 26.43 19.45
N ALA A 61 -18.04 26.40 20.77
CA ALA A 61 -19.10 25.57 21.30
C ALA A 61 -20.49 25.95 20.75
N ALA A 62 -20.79 27.26 20.69
CA ALA A 62 -22.10 27.73 20.26
C ALA A 62 -22.32 27.46 18.75
N ALA A 63 -21.29 27.61 17.93
CA ALA A 63 -21.36 27.28 16.51
C ALA A 63 -21.57 25.76 16.28
N ILE A 64 -20.87 24.92 17.04
CA ILE A 64 -21.05 23.45 16.97
C ILE A 64 -22.46 23.07 17.40
N GLU A 65 -23.00 23.60 18.51
CA GLU A 65 -24.35 23.32 19.02
C GLU A 65 -25.42 23.73 18.00
N ALA A 66 -25.33 24.94 17.45
CA ALA A 66 -26.27 25.43 16.45
C ALA A 66 -26.27 24.59 15.15
N PHE A 67 -25.06 24.11 14.74
CA PHE A 67 -24.93 23.23 13.58
C PHE A 67 -25.46 21.83 13.86
N ALA A 68 -25.15 21.28 15.04
CA ALA A 68 -25.59 19.95 15.48
C ALA A 68 -27.12 19.80 15.50
N ALA A 69 -27.85 20.86 15.84
CA ALA A 69 -29.32 20.87 15.83
C ALA A 69 -29.93 20.60 14.44
N GLN A 70 -29.14 20.74 13.36
CA GLN A 70 -29.58 20.50 11.99
C GLN A 70 -29.19 19.09 11.48
N CYS A 71 -28.49 18.29 12.31
CA CYS A 71 -27.90 17.00 11.94
C CYS A 71 -28.53 15.85 12.74
N ASP A 72 -28.50 14.67 12.16
CA ASP A 72 -28.80 13.40 12.84
C ASP A 72 -27.51 12.67 13.21
N VAL A 73 -26.43 12.93 12.44
CA VAL A 73 -25.08 12.39 12.65
C VAL A 73 -24.06 13.51 12.51
N LEU A 74 -23.11 13.59 13.44
CA LEU A 74 -21.92 14.43 13.33
C LEU A 74 -20.67 13.58 13.08
N THR A 75 -19.83 14.06 12.18
CA THR A 75 -18.49 13.52 11.96
C THR A 75 -17.45 14.64 11.83
N VAL A 76 -16.17 14.29 11.65
CA VAL A 76 -15.08 15.24 11.60
C VAL A 76 -14.21 15.00 10.36
N GLU A 77 -13.66 16.07 9.77
CA GLU A 77 -12.58 15.96 8.78
C GLU A 77 -11.21 16.37 9.34
N ILE A 78 -11.22 16.88 10.55
CA ILE A 78 -10.01 17.31 11.27
C ILE A 78 -10.17 16.98 12.75
N GLU A 79 -9.14 16.51 13.39
CA GLU A 79 -9.15 16.19 14.82
C GLU A 79 -9.17 17.42 15.74
N HIS A 80 -8.87 18.61 15.23
CA HIS A 80 -8.77 19.86 15.99
C HIS A 80 -10.15 20.49 16.28
N VAL A 81 -11.09 19.69 16.74
CA VAL A 81 -12.45 20.10 17.12
C VAL A 81 -12.58 20.21 18.65
N ASN A 82 -13.63 20.88 19.16
CA ASN A 82 -13.89 20.95 20.59
C ASN A 82 -14.52 19.64 21.10
N ALA A 83 -13.68 18.69 21.50
CA ALA A 83 -14.14 17.38 22.00
C ALA A 83 -14.99 17.47 23.28
N GLN A 84 -14.78 18.49 24.12
CA GLN A 84 -15.58 18.71 25.32
C GLN A 84 -17.04 19.07 24.95
N THR A 85 -17.22 19.94 23.96
CA THR A 85 -18.55 20.29 23.44
C THR A 85 -19.23 19.05 22.84
N LEU A 86 -18.48 18.21 22.10
CA LEU A 86 -19.04 16.96 21.55
C LEU A 86 -19.50 15.98 22.63
N ARG A 87 -18.77 15.86 23.75
CA ARG A 87 -19.22 15.06 24.91
C ARG A 87 -20.50 15.61 25.55
N ALA A 88 -20.56 16.94 25.70
CA ALA A 88 -21.77 17.58 26.24
C ALA A 88 -22.99 17.35 25.34
N LEU A 89 -22.81 17.48 24.01
CA LEU A 89 -23.84 17.20 23.01
C LEU A 89 -24.32 15.74 23.05
N GLN A 90 -23.41 14.79 23.18
CA GLN A 90 -23.74 13.36 23.25
C GLN A 90 -24.64 13.06 24.50
N THR A 91 -24.46 13.80 25.58
CA THR A 91 -25.24 13.67 26.79
C THR A 91 -26.58 14.39 26.68
N SER A 92 -26.61 15.63 26.16
CA SER A 92 -27.80 16.47 26.08
C SER A 92 -28.73 16.11 24.91
N HIS A 93 -28.20 15.50 23.85
CA HIS A 93 -28.93 15.12 22.64
C HIS A 93 -28.68 13.62 22.31
N PRO A 94 -29.28 12.68 23.05
CA PRO A 94 -29.03 11.24 22.88
C PRO A 94 -29.41 10.67 21.51
N SER A 95 -30.25 11.38 20.74
CA SER A 95 -30.60 11.01 19.37
C SER A 95 -29.54 11.42 18.33
N LEU A 96 -28.60 12.32 18.68
CA LEU A 96 -27.52 12.74 17.81
C LEU A 96 -26.38 11.70 17.87
N ALA A 97 -26.10 11.02 16.78
CA ALA A 97 -24.94 10.15 16.68
C ALA A 97 -23.67 10.98 16.40
N ILE A 98 -22.60 10.74 17.16
CA ILE A 98 -21.30 11.43 16.96
C ILE A 98 -20.23 10.39 16.66
N HIS A 99 -19.58 10.51 15.49
CA HIS A 99 -18.63 9.53 15.01
C HIS A 99 -17.36 10.18 14.39
N PRO A 100 -16.14 9.70 14.77
CA PRO A 100 -15.88 8.76 15.87
C PRO A 100 -16.39 9.30 17.21
N SER A 101 -16.38 8.47 18.28
CA SER A 101 -16.87 8.95 19.58
C SER A 101 -16.06 10.15 20.07
N PRO A 102 -16.66 11.07 20.83
CA PRO A 102 -15.94 12.21 21.41
C PRO A 102 -14.72 11.80 22.24
N ASP A 103 -14.78 10.63 22.91
CA ASP A 103 -13.65 10.10 23.68
C ASP A 103 -12.52 9.63 22.79
N THR A 104 -12.82 8.99 21.67
CA THR A 104 -11.81 8.63 20.66
C THR A 104 -11.15 9.87 20.04
N ILE A 105 -11.96 10.91 19.73
CA ILE A 105 -11.41 12.17 19.21
C ILE A 105 -10.48 12.80 20.24
N ALA A 106 -10.88 12.91 21.50
CA ALA A 106 -10.08 13.49 22.57
C ALA A 106 -8.78 12.69 22.83
N LEU A 107 -8.86 11.35 22.79
CA LEU A 107 -7.70 10.47 22.91
C LEU A 107 -6.68 10.73 21.79
N ILE A 108 -7.15 10.85 20.56
CA ILE A 108 -6.28 11.03 19.38
C ILE A 108 -5.72 12.46 19.30
N GLN A 109 -6.43 13.46 19.80
CA GLN A 109 -5.93 14.83 19.90
C GLN A 109 -4.64 14.93 20.73
N ASP A 110 -4.54 14.17 21.81
CA ASP A 110 -3.35 14.10 22.65
C ASP A 110 -2.45 12.96 22.20
N LYS A 111 -1.38 13.30 21.48
CA LYS A 111 -0.45 12.31 20.92
C LYS A 111 0.23 11.44 21.98
N PHE A 112 0.46 11.98 23.19
CA PHE A 112 1.00 11.20 24.30
C PHE A 112 -0.03 10.20 24.85
N ALA A 113 -1.27 10.64 25.09
CA ALA A 113 -2.36 9.75 25.50
C ALA A 113 -2.63 8.65 24.47
N GLN A 114 -2.53 8.97 23.17
CA GLN A 114 -2.64 7.97 22.11
C GLN A 114 -1.53 6.90 22.21
N LYS A 115 -0.27 7.30 22.51
CA LYS A 115 0.83 6.35 22.72
C LYS A 115 0.60 5.48 23.97
N GLU A 116 0.13 6.08 25.08
CA GLU A 116 -0.24 5.33 26.29
C GLU A 116 -1.35 4.29 26.00
N PHE A 117 -2.37 4.67 25.25
CA PHE A 117 -3.44 3.76 24.82
C PHE A 117 -2.90 2.58 24.00
N VAL A 118 -2.07 2.83 23.00
CA VAL A 118 -1.48 1.78 22.16
C VAL A 118 -0.57 0.85 22.99
N ALA A 119 0.23 1.42 23.89
CA ALA A 119 1.10 0.64 24.78
C ALA A 119 0.29 -0.23 25.76
N ALA A 120 -0.83 0.28 26.29
CA ALA A 120 -1.72 -0.47 27.19
C ALA A 120 -2.37 -1.69 26.50
N LEU A 121 -2.49 -1.66 25.17
CA LEU A 121 -2.95 -2.79 24.34
C LEU A 121 -1.83 -3.80 24.05
N ASN A 122 -0.61 -3.58 24.56
CA ASN A 122 0.59 -4.35 24.23
C ASN A 122 0.90 -4.38 22.70
N LEU A 123 0.53 -3.34 21.99
CA LEU A 123 0.85 -3.20 20.56
C LEU A 123 2.22 -2.54 20.37
N PRO A 124 2.96 -2.89 19.31
CA PRO A 124 4.26 -2.30 19.01
C PRO A 124 4.18 -0.78 18.83
N VAL A 125 4.79 -0.03 19.73
CA VAL A 125 4.90 1.44 19.68
C VAL A 125 6.29 1.85 20.16
N GLY A 126 6.88 2.88 19.55
CA GLY A 126 8.18 3.41 19.94
C GLY A 126 8.22 3.80 21.42
N LEU A 127 9.37 3.69 22.06
CA LEU A 127 9.52 4.13 23.46
C LEU A 127 9.26 5.63 23.56
N PHE A 128 8.48 6.06 24.52
CA PHE A 128 8.11 7.45 24.72
C PHE A 128 8.14 7.81 26.21
N ARG A 129 8.29 9.11 26.49
CA ARG A 129 8.31 9.66 27.85
C ARG A 129 7.67 11.05 27.89
N ARG A 130 6.97 11.34 28.97
CA ARG A 130 6.48 12.67 29.28
C ARG A 130 7.65 13.63 29.50
N VAL A 131 7.49 14.89 29.10
CA VAL A 131 8.48 15.94 29.26
C VAL A 131 7.76 17.20 29.74
N ASP A 132 7.85 17.47 31.03
CA ASP A 132 7.25 18.62 31.68
C ASP A 132 8.32 19.65 32.15
N SER A 133 9.61 19.30 32.02
CA SER A 133 10.73 20.14 32.41
C SER A 133 11.96 19.86 31.55
N LEU A 134 12.96 20.76 31.59
CA LEU A 134 14.25 20.54 30.93
C LEU A 134 14.95 19.30 31.50
N ALA A 135 14.92 19.10 32.82
CA ALA A 135 15.54 17.93 33.47
C ALA A 135 14.92 16.60 32.98
N GLU A 136 13.61 16.57 32.76
CA GLU A 136 12.95 15.38 32.18
C GLU A 136 13.32 15.16 30.71
N ALA A 137 13.52 16.23 29.94
CA ALA A 137 14.00 16.13 28.56
C ALA A 137 15.46 15.62 28.52
N GLU A 138 16.32 16.06 29.42
CA GLU A 138 17.68 15.54 29.59
C GLU A 138 17.67 14.06 29.99
N ALA A 139 16.80 13.69 30.94
CA ALA A 139 16.61 12.30 31.35
C ALA A 139 16.08 11.40 30.21
N ALA A 140 15.24 11.95 29.33
CA ALA A 140 14.81 11.24 28.12
C ALA A 140 15.99 11.01 27.17
N GLY A 141 16.83 12.02 26.95
CA GLY A 141 18.06 11.89 26.14
C GLY A 141 19.04 10.86 26.71
N ALA A 142 19.22 10.85 28.02
CA ALA A 142 20.06 9.84 28.68
C ALA A 142 19.52 8.40 28.53
N ALA A 143 18.19 8.23 28.54
CA ALA A 143 17.55 6.93 28.43
C ALA A 143 17.44 6.42 26.99
N PHE A 144 17.19 7.29 26.01
CA PHE A 144 16.95 6.92 24.61
C PHE A 144 18.22 6.94 23.77
N GLY A 145 19.22 7.72 24.15
CA GLY A 145 20.33 8.12 23.29
C GLY A 145 19.92 9.20 22.30
N PHE A 146 20.87 9.59 21.46
CA PHE A 146 20.66 10.60 20.42
C PHE A 146 20.84 9.98 19.03
N PRO A 147 20.07 10.42 18.00
CA PRO A 147 18.98 11.40 18.12
C PRO A 147 17.72 10.82 18.77
N PHE A 148 16.85 11.71 19.28
CA PHE A 148 15.47 11.39 19.63
C PHE A 148 14.53 12.52 19.18
N MET A 149 13.21 12.25 19.19
CA MET A 149 12.20 13.22 18.81
C MET A 149 11.60 13.88 20.06
N LEU A 150 11.54 15.21 20.06
CA LEU A 150 10.70 15.97 20.97
C LEU A 150 9.45 16.41 20.22
N LYS A 151 8.27 16.18 20.79
CA LYS A 151 6.99 16.39 20.12
C LYS A 151 6.00 17.14 20.98
N SER A 152 5.20 18.02 20.35
CA SER A 152 4.03 18.62 20.99
C SER A 152 2.94 17.58 21.17
N ARG A 153 2.29 17.57 22.35
CA ARG A 153 1.18 16.63 22.64
C ARG A 153 -0.07 16.96 21.84
N LEU A 154 -0.37 18.26 21.70
CA LEU A 154 -1.58 18.77 21.06
C LEU A 154 -1.25 19.58 19.81
N TRP A 155 -2.20 19.69 18.89
CA TRP A 155 -2.17 20.58 17.72
C TRP A 155 -1.05 20.30 16.71
N SER A 156 -0.46 19.09 16.72
CA SER A 156 0.57 18.66 15.78
C SER A 156 -0.05 18.11 14.49
N TYR A 157 0.44 18.55 13.34
CA TYR A 157 0.04 18.03 12.01
C TYR A 157 1.11 18.34 10.95
N ASP A 158 1.19 17.53 9.90
CA ASP A 158 2.13 17.71 8.76
C ASP A 158 3.56 18.06 9.21
N GLY A 159 4.10 17.36 10.22
CA GLY A 159 5.44 17.57 10.77
C GLY A 159 5.60 18.80 11.66
N LYS A 160 4.60 19.66 11.79
CA LYS A 160 4.60 20.78 12.74
C LYS A 160 4.41 20.23 14.16
N GLY A 161 5.18 20.76 15.10
CA GLY A 161 5.17 20.28 16.47
C GLY A 161 6.13 19.12 16.74
N ASN A 162 7.09 18.86 15.84
CA ASN A 162 8.16 17.88 15.99
C ASN A 162 9.53 18.57 15.91
N ALA A 163 10.47 18.20 16.77
CA ALA A 163 11.86 18.63 16.72
C ALA A 163 12.80 17.46 16.97
N VAL A 164 13.81 17.31 16.11
CA VAL A 164 14.88 16.33 16.31
C VAL A 164 15.87 16.89 17.32
N VAL A 165 16.23 16.09 18.30
CA VAL A 165 17.28 16.41 19.28
C VAL A 165 18.48 15.52 18.97
N ASP A 166 19.50 16.07 18.31
CA ASP A 166 20.67 15.31 17.85
C ASP A 166 21.75 15.18 18.91
N SER A 167 21.73 16.05 19.92
CA SER A 167 22.74 16.11 20.99
C SER A 167 22.19 16.83 22.21
N PRO A 168 22.81 16.70 23.38
CA PRO A 168 22.44 17.50 24.55
C PRO A 168 22.43 19.02 24.29
N ALA A 169 23.34 19.51 23.43
CA ALA A 169 23.44 20.95 23.11
C ALA A 169 22.24 21.47 22.31
N SER A 170 21.57 20.63 21.50
CA SER A 170 20.41 21.04 20.71
C SER A 170 19.08 21.01 21.47
N LEU A 171 19.08 20.49 22.71
CA LEU A 171 17.85 20.26 23.50
C LEU A 171 17.11 21.57 23.82
N ALA A 172 17.84 22.60 24.30
CA ALA A 172 17.23 23.88 24.66
C ALA A 172 16.59 24.56 23.43
N SER A 173 17.25 24.50 22.27
CA SER A 173 16.71 25.05 21.03
C SER A 173 15.47 24.26 20.52
N ALA A 174 15.46 22.95 20.66
CA ALA A 174 14.31 22.10 20.32
C ALA A 174 13.09 22.41 21.21
N ILE A 175 13.29 22.58 22.51
CA ILE A 175 12.23 23.00 23.44
C ILE A 175 11.69 24.38 23.06
N ALA A 176 12.59 25.35 22.83
CA ALA A 176 12.19 26.73 22.45
C ALA A 176 11.39 26.74 21.13
N ALA A 177 11.76 25.91 20.16
CA ALA A 177 11.04 25.79 18.89
C ALA A 177 9.60 25.26 19.05
N LEU A 178 9.35 24.38 20.05
CA LEU A 178 8.04 23.75 20.26
C LEU A 178 7.18 24.45 21.33
N ALA A 179 7.79 24.93 22.40
CA ALA A 179 7.09 25.54 23.53
C ALA A 179 7.15 27.08 23.52
N GLY A 180 7.94 27.68 22.62
CA GLY A 180 8.25 29.10 22.64
C GLY A 180 9.31 29.48 23.69
N ASN A 181 9.50 30.77 23.93
CA ASN A 181 10.48 31.26 24.92
C ASN A 181 9.94 31.24 26.37
N GLU A 182 8.72 30.77 26.57
CA GLU A 182 8.12 30.64 27.89
C GLU A 182 8.65 29.39 28.61
N PRO A 183 8.69 29.35 29.94
CA PRO A 183 8.99 28.16 30.69
C PRO A 183 8.11 27.00 30.25
N LEU A 184 8.72 25.82 30.13
CA LEU A 184 7.98 24.59 29.76
C LEU A 184 6.93 24.30 30.83
N THR A 185 5.67 24.26 30.43
CA THR A 185 4.57 23.91 31.33
C THR A 185 4.19 22.43 31.16
N PRO A 186 3.78 21.76 32.27
CA PRO A 186 3.37 20.36 32.21
C PRO A 186 2.30 20.08 31.15
N GLY A 187 2.41 18.93 30.49
CA GLY A 187 1.46 18.48 29.50
C GLY A 187 1.63 19.06 28.09
N LYS A 188 2.66 19.86 27.81
CA LYS A 188 2.92 20.41 26.47
C LYS A 188 3.70 19.45 25.57
N LEU A 189 4.73 18.80 26.09
CA LEU A 189 5.68 18.02 25.30
C LEU A 189 5.78 16.58 25.75
N TYR A 190 6.29 15.74 24.86
CA TYR A 190 6.77 14.40 25.16
C TYR A 190 7.99 14.07 24.28
N ALA A 191 8.82 13.15 24.74
CA ALA A 191 9.96 12.63 23.99
C ALA A 191 9.61 11.25 23.43
N GLU A 192 10.08 10.95 22.24
CA GLU A 192 9.96 9.67 21.59
C GLU A 192 11.33 9.21 21.10
N LYS A 193 11.72 7.98 21.46
CA LYS A 193 12.97 7.39 20.96
C LYS A 193 12.93 7.31 19.46
N TRP A 194 14.04 7.67 18.82
CA TRP A 194 14.17 7.55 17.36
C TRP A 194 13.96 6.10 16.91
N VAL A 195 13.03 5.88 16.01
CA VAL A 195 12.80 4.58 15.36
C VAL A 195 13.60 4.58 14.05
N PRO A 196 14.60 3.71 13.87
CA PRO A 196 15.41 3.66 12.65
C PRO A 196 14.64 2.94 11.53
N PHE A 197 13.56 3.57 11.07
CA PHE A 197 12.73 3.00 10.02
C PHE A 197 13.39 3.08 8.65
N VAL A 198 13.10 2.10 7.80
CA VAL A 198 13.51 2.04 6.39
C VAL A 198 12.36 2.40 5.44
N LYS A 199 11.11 2.26 5.92
CA LYS A 199 9.91 2.67 5.19
C LYS A 199 8.85 3.19 6.15
N GLU A 200 8.07 4.15 5.65
CA GLU A 200 6.80 4.53 6.27
C GLU A 200 5.66 3.82 5.56
N LEU A 201 4.76 3.26 6.35
CA LEU A 201 3.57 2.56 5.87
C LEU A 201 2.31 3.25 6.40
N ALA A 202 1.19 3.05 5.71
CA ALA A 202 -0.10 3.45 6.23
C ALA A 202 -1.17 2.40 5.91
N VAL A 203 -2.16 2.29 6.81
CA VAL A 203 -3.35 1.45 6.62
C VAL A 203 -4.58 2.27 6.94
N MET A 204 -5.49 2.37 6.00
CA MET A 204 -6.83 2.89 6.29
C MET A 204 -7.67 1.75 6.85
N VAL A 205 -8.35 2.01 7.96
CA VAL A 205 -9.22 1.01 8.60
C VAL A 205 -10.60 1.62 8.80
N VAL A 206 -11.64 1.00 8.25
CA VAL A 206 -13.03 1.36 8.52
C VAL A 206 -13.58 0.51 9.65
N ARG A 207 -14.29 1.16 10.58
CA ARG A 207 -14.96 0.50 11.71
C ARG A 207 -16.43 0.89 11.77
N GLN A 208 -17.29 -0.12 11.92
CA GLN A 208 -18.73 0.04 12.19
C GLN A 208 -19.17 -1.00 13.21
N GLY A 209 -19.33 -0.59 14.46
CA GLY A 209 -19.57 -1.54 15.54
C GLY A 209 -18.42 -2.54 15.69
N SER A 210 -18.70 -3.83 15.52
CA SER A 210 -17.70 -4.91 15.51
C SER A 210 -17.15 -5.23 14.11
N ASP A 211 -17.74 -4.68 13.03
CA ASP A 211 -17.21 -4.86 11.66
C ASP A 211 -16.04 -3.91 11.46
N VAL A 212 -14.85 -4.48 11.33
CA VAL A 212 -13.58 -3.77 11.10
C VAL A 212 -12.96 -4.31 9.83
N ARG A 213 -12.70 -3.42 8.85
CA ARG A 213 -12.11 -3.79 7.57
C ARG A 213 -10.95 -2.86 7.23
N SER A 214 -9.82 -3.44 6.87
CA SER A 214 -8.64 -2.71 6.45
C SER A 214 -8.58 -2.56 4.93
N TYR A 215 -8.06 -1.44 4.48
CA TYR A 215 -7.59 -1.24 3.12
C TYR A 215 -6.19 -1.83 2.96
N PRO A 216 -5.73 -2.09 1.72
CA PRO A 216 -4.38 -2.54 1.48
C PRO A 216 -3.34 -1.65 2.17
N VAL A 217 -2.33 -2.28 2.76
CA VAL A 217 -1.16 -1.57 3.30
C VAL A 217 -0.47 -0.81 2.18
N VAL A 218 -0.18 0.45 2.40
CA VAL A 218 0.51 1.32 1.44
C VAL A 218 1.85 1.77 1.96
N GLU A 219 2.78 2.03 1.04
CA GLU A 219 4.04 2.70 1.32
C GLU A 219 3.88 4.19 1.08
N THR A 220 4.29 5.01 2.03
CA THR A 220 4.26 6.46 1.92
C THR A 220 5.68 7.01 1.86
N THR A 221 5.87 8.06 1.07
CA THR A 221 7.13 8.78 1.00
C THR A 221 6.90 10.22 1.41
N GLN A 222 7.69 10.69 2.35
CA GLN A 222 7.64 12.07 2.83
C GLN A 222 8.68 12.94 2.10
N HIS A 223 8.34 14.19 1.89
CA HIS A 223 9.27 15.24 1.50
C HIS A 223 9.07 16.45 2.41
N ASN A 224 10.11 16.85 3.14
CA ASN A 224 10.02 17.90 4.17
C ASN A 224 8.88 17.67 5.18
N ASN A 225 8.73 16.43 5.67
CA ASN A 225 7.67 15.97 6.58
C ASN A 225 6.23 16.12 6.03
N ILE A 226 6.08 16.26 4.72
CA ILE A 226 4.78 16.30 4.04
C ILE A 226 4.68 15.04 3.19
N CYS A 227 3.61 14.25 3.34
CA CYS A 227 3.36 13.10 2.48
C CYS A 227 3.39 13.54 1.02
N HIS A 228 4.31 12.97 0.25
CA HIS A 228 4.53 13.31 -1.15
C HIS A 228 3.90 12.27 -2.07
N THR A 229 4.19 10.99 -1.84
CA THR A 229 3.63 9.90 -2.65
C THR A 229 3.10 8.75 -1.81
N VAL A 230 2.18 7.98 -2.39
CA VAL A 230 1.63 6.75 -1.82
C VAL A 230 1.63 5.66 -2.88
N LEU A 231 2.21 4.51 -2.58
CA LEU A 231 2.19 3.32 -3.43
C LEU A 231 1.28 2.25 -2.82
N ALA A 232 0.31 1.77 -3.56
CA ALA A 232 -0.60 0.68 -3.20
C ALA A 232 -0.53 -0.48 -4.21
N PRO A 233 -0.37 -1.74 -3.75
CA PRO A 233 0.01 -2.14 -2.41
C PRO A 233 1.48 -1.78 -2.10
N ALA A 234 1.86 -1.74 -0.82
CA ALA A 234 3.24 -1.53 -0.41
C ALA A 234 4.15 -2.66 -0.94
N ALA A 235 5.35 -2.27 -1.40
CA ALA A 235 6.35 -3.23 -1.91
C ALA A 235 7.19 -3.80 -0.76
N ILE A 236 6.59 -4.67 0.04
CA ILE A 236 7.19 -5.33 1.21
C ILE A 236 6.77 -6.80 1.27
N PRO A 237 7.47 -7.67 2.02
CA PRO A 237 7.14 -9.09 2.12
C PRO A 237 5.71 -9.34 2.62
N PRO A 238 5.04 -10.42 2.17
CA PRO A 238 3.68 -10.75 2.59
C PRO A 238 3.50 -10.89 4.12
N SER A 239 4.50 -11.39 4.84
CA SER A 239 4.48 -11.49 6.30
C SER A 239 4.44 -10.12 6.98
N VAL A 240 5.16 -9.13 6.43
CA VAL A 240 5.18 -7.75 6.92
C VAL A 240 3.85 -7.05 6.60
N LEU A 241 3.28 -7.29 5.39
CA LEU A 241 1.94 -6.81 5.04
C LEU A 241 0.90 -7.30 6.06
N ALA A 242 0.91 -8.60 6.38
CA ALA A 242 -0.01 -9.19 7.35
C ALA A 242 0.18 -8.62 8.76
N ALA A 243 1.43 -8.38 9.18
CA ALA A 243 1.73 -7.79 10.49
C ALA A 243 1.26 -6.33 10.57
N ALA A 244 1.47 -5.52 9.53
CA ALA A 244 1.01 -4.14 9.46
C ALA A 244 -0.52 -4.04 9.48
N ASP A 245 -1.20 -4.89 8.73
CA ASP A 245 -2.66 -4.99 8.69
C ASP A 245 -3.24 -5.38 10.06
N ALA A 246 -2.71 -6.44 10.68
CA ALA A 246 -3.15 -6.90 11.99
C ALA A 246 -2.95 -5.84 13.08
N LEU A 247 -1.80 -5.14 13.08
CA LEU A 247 -1.50 -4.07 14.02
C LEU A 247 -2.50 -2.92 13.91
N ALA A 248 -2.73 -2.42 12.68
CA ALA A 248 -3.65 -1.33 12.41
C ALA A 248 -5.11 -1.71 12.77
N SER A 249 -5.56 -2.88 12.33
CA SER A 249 -6.91 -3.39 12.60
C SER A 249 -7.17 -3.58 14.08
N THR A 250 -6.20 -4.14 14.84
CA THR A 250 -6.33 -4.33 16.30
C THR A 250 -6.39 -3.00 17.03
N ALA A 251 -5.56 -2.03 16.67
CA ALA A 251 -5.56 -0.70 17.28
C ALA A 251 -6.91 0.00 17.06
N VAL A 252 -7.46 -0.03 15.84
CA VAL A 252 -8.75 0.61 15.51
C VAL A 252 -9.93 -0.14 16.12
N ALA A 253 -9.89 -1.47 16.16
CA ALA A 253 -10.93 -2.28 16.82
C ALA A 253 -11.10 -1.93 18.31
N SER A 254 -10.04 -1.48 18.97
CA SER A 254 -10.01 -1.09 20.38
C SER A 254 -10.51 0.34 20.64
N LEU A 255 -10.72 1.15 19.60
CA LEU A 255 -11.32 2.50 19.71
C LEU A 255 -12.85 2.42 19.76
N SER A 256 -13.51 3.53 20.03
CA SER A 256 -14.97 3.64 20.04
C SER A 256 -15.50 4.60 18.96
N GLY A 257 -16.76 4.37 18.53
CA GLY A 257 -17.39 5.09 17.43
C GLY A 257 -17.10 4.46 16.06
N ASN A 258 -17.74 4.97 15.02
CA ASN A 258 -17.66 4.46 13.65
C ASN A 258 -16.88 5.42 12.76
N GLY A 259 -16.45 4.95 11.59
CA GLY A 259 -15.77 5.77 10.58
C GLY A 259 -14.47 5.17 10.06
N ILE A 260 -13.76 5.95 9.29
CA ILE A 260 -12.40 5.64 8.81
C ILE A 260 -11.38 6.16 9.80
N PHE A 261 -10.34 5.36 9.98
CA PHE A 261 -9.13 5.73 10.72
C PHE A 261 -7.92 5.55 9.82
N GLY A 262 -7.04 6.54 9.78
CA GLY A 262 -5.73 6.43 9.13
C GLY A 262 -4.69 6.03 10.15
N VAL A 263 -4.05 4.87 9.97
CA VAL A 263 -2.99 4.38 10.86
C VAL A 263 -1.65 4.47 10.15
N GLU A 264 -0.74 5.25 10.70
CA GLU A 264 0.63 5.39 10.21
C GLU A 264 1.58 4.49 10.97
N LEU A 265 2.48 3.82 10.25
CA LEU A 265 3.35 2.79 10.76
C LEU A 265 4.79 3.00 10.27
N PHE A 266 5.76 2.56 11.06
CA PHE A 266 7.16 2.48 10.68
C PHE A 266 7.59 1.03 10.48
N LEU A 267 8.29 0.76 9.39
CA LEU A 267 8.95 -0.52 9.14
C LEU A 267 10.46 -0.38 9.35
N THR A 268 11.04 -1.17 10.23
CA THR A 268 12.48 -1.22 10.48
C THR A 268 13.18 -2.27 9.60
N ALA A 269 14.50 -2.19 9.48
CA ALA A 269 15.30 -3.07 8.60
C ALA A 269 15.22 -4.56 8.96
N ASP A 270 14.93 -4.87 10.22
CA ASP A 270 14.71 -6.23 10.74
C ASP A 270 13.30 -6.78 10.49
N GLY A 271 12.45 -6.01 9.79
CA GLY A 271 11.10 -6.42 9.42
C GLY A 271 10.02 -6.16 10.47
N HIS A 272 10.34 -5.50 11.59
CA HIS A 272 9.36 -5.14 12.61
C HIS A 272 8.55 -3.92 12.20
N VAL A 273 7.25 -3.95 12.54
CA VAL A 273 6.31 -2.86 12.27
C VAL A 273 5.92 -2.20 13.59
N TRP A 274 6.04 -0.87 13.64
CA TRP A 274 5.75 -0.04 14.80
C TRP A 274 4.64 0.96 14.49
N LEU A 275 3.67 1.12 15.41
CA LEU A 275 2.64 2.13 15.25
C LEU A 275 3.23 3.53 15.53
N ASN A 276 3.07 4.43 14.56
CA ASN A 276 3.44 5.84 14.70
C ASN A 276 2.28 6.65 15.26
N GLU A 277 1.19 6.80 14.49
CA GLU A 277 0.02 7.54 14.94
C GLU A 277 -1.28 7.06 14.29
N ILE A 278 -2.42 7.47 14.86
CA ILE A 278 -3.77 7.21 14.35
C ILE A 278 -4.46 8.56 14.13
N ALA A 279 -5.10 8.72 12.98
CA ALA A 279 -6.01 9.82 12.68
C ALA A 279 -7.46 9.32 12.69
N PRO A 280 -8.43 10.04 13.30
CA PRO A 280 -9.82 9.57 13.49
C PRO A 280 -10.73 9.96 12.32
N ARG A 281 -10.24 9.95 11.09
CA ARG A 281 -10.86 10.51 9.89
C ARG A 281 -10.25 9.93 8.61
N PRO A 282 -10.87 10.15 7.43
CA PRO A 282 -10.19 9.90 6.17
C PRO A 282 -8.79 10.55 6.14
N HIS A 283 -7.82 9.86 5.58
CA HIS A 283 -6.43 10.28 5.63
C HIS A 283 -5.84 10.48 4.24
N ASN A 284 -4.83 11.33 4.14
CA ASN A 284 -4.15 11.63 2.88
C ASN A 284 -3.58 10.36 2.22
N SER A 285 -3.01 9.46 3.02
CA SER A 285 -2.49 8.18 2.54
C SER A 285 -3.56 7.24 1.95
N GLY A 286 -4.85 7.54 2.17
CA GLY A 286 -5.98 6.79 1.63
C GLY A 286 -6.61 7.40 0.38
N HIS A 287 -6.11 8.52 -0.16
CA HIS A 287 -6.72 9.17 -1.33
C HIS A 287 -6.70 8.30 -2.58
N TYR A 288 -5.68 7.45 -2.74
CA TYR A 288 -5.58 6.48 -3.83
C TYR A 288 -6.80 5.56 -3.95
N THR A 289 -7.55 5.38 -2.84
CA THR A 289 -8.68 4.45 -2.79
C THR A 289 -9.81 4.84 -3.73
N ILE A 290 -9.92 6.11 -4.11
CA ILE A 290 -10.97 6.61 -5.02
C ILE A 290 -10.90 5.87 -6.37
N GLU A 291 -9.74 5.76 -6.96
CA GLU A 291 -9.54 5.07 -8.24
C GLU A 291 -9.21 3.59 -8.07
N ALA A 292 -8.53 3.23 -6.98
CA ALA A 292 -7.90 1.92 -6.88
C ALA A 292 -8.71 0.86 -6.12
N CYS A 293 -9.69 1.24 -5.27
CA CYS A 293 -10.47 0.30 -4.46
C CYS A 293 -11.91 0.16 -4.94
N ASN A 294 -12.56 -0.96 -4.59
CA ASN A 294 -13.98 -1.18 -4.91
C ASN A 294 -14.87 -0.13 -4.25
N THR A 295 -14.59 0.19 -2.98
CA THR A 295 -15.24 1.28 -2.24
C THR A 295 -14.14 2.16 -1.65
N ASP A 296 -14.18 3.46 -1.92
CA ASP A 296 -13.17 4.38 -1.42
C ASP A 296 -13.33 4.71 0.07
N GLN A 297 -12.29 5.29 0.68
CA GLN A 297 -12.30 5.62 2.11
C GLN A 297 -13.39 6.61 2.51
N PHE A 298 -13.76 7.54 1.63
CA PHE A 298 -14.77 8.57 1.92
C PHE A 298 -16.17 7.98 1.89
N GLU A 299 -16.44 7.12 0.92
CA GLU A 299 -17.70 6.39 0.84
C GLU A 299 -17.86 5.44 2.03
N ASN A 300 -16.82 4.65 2.38
CA ASN A 300 -16.89 3.78 3.56
C ASN A 300 -16.98 4.56 4.88
N HIS A 301 -16.34 5.74 4.97
CA HIS A 301 -16.54 6.62 6.13
C HIS A 301 -18.01 6.99 6.30
N LEU A 302 -18.64 7.48 5.23
CA LEU A 302 -20.04 7.88 5.27
C LEU A 302 -20.99 6.69 5.52
N ARG A 303 -20.70 5.54 4.92
CA ARG A 303 -21.46 4.31 5.20
C ARG A 303 -21.38 3.93 6.67
N ALA A 304 -20.19 3.97 7.26
CA ALA A 304 -19.96 3.63 8.66
C ALA A 304 -20.71 4.58 9.61
N VAL A 305 -20.62 5.90 9.39
CA VAL A 305 -21.25 6.88 10.29
C VAL A 305 -22.75 6.98 10.09
N ALA A 306 -23.26 6.72 8.89
CA ALA A 306 -24.69 6.73 8.57
C ALA A 306 -25.40 5.38 8.81
N GLY A 307 -24.70 4.36 9.31
CA GLY A 307 -25.25 3.03 9.57
C GLY A 307 -25.56 2.20 8.31
N LEU A 308 -24.96 2.52 7.16
CA LEU A 308 -25.09 1.76 5.92
C LEU A 308 -24.11 0.59 5.88
N PRO A 309 -24.41 -0.52 5.17
CA PRO A 309 -23.47 -1.64 5.05
C PRO A 309 -22.12 -1.21 4.47
N LEU A 310 -21.02 -1.66 5.07
CA LEU A 310 -19.67 -1.36 4.58
C LEU A 310 -19.42 -1.99 3.21
N GLY A 311 -18.77 -1.23 2.34
CA GLY A 311 -18.29 -1.71 1.05
C GLY A 311 -16.93 -2.43 1.16
N SER A 312 -16.53 -3.11 0.09
CA SER A 312 -15.26 -3.82 0.02
C SER A 312 -14.07 -2.83 -0.12
N PRO A 313 -13.08 -2.85 0.79
CA PRO A 313 -11.88 -2.03 0.68
C PRO A 313 -10.83 -2.60 -0.29
N ALA A 314 -11.07 -3.77 -0.90
CA ALA A 314 -10.12 -4.45 -1.76
C ALA A 314 -9.77 -3.62 -3.01
N LEU A 315 -8.52 -3.75 -3.48
CA LEU A 315 -8.10 -3.20 -4.77
C LEU A 315 -8.91 -3.80 -5.91
N LYS A 316 -9.28 -2.97 -6.87
CA LYS A 316 -9.85 -3.35 -8.18
C LYS A 316 -8.85 -3.24 -9.33
N VAL A 317 -7.60 -2.86 -9.01
CA VAL A 317 -6.49 -2.69 -9.95
C VAL A 317 -5.25 -3.42 -9.42
N GLY A 318 -4.26 -3.67 -10.28
CA GLY A 318 -3.04 -4.33 -9.86
C GLY A 318 -2.12 -3.47 -9.01
N ALA A 319 -2.05 -2.17 -9.30
CA ALA A 319 -1.26 -1.21 -8.53
C ALA A 319 -1.77 0.23 -8.71
N SER A 320 -1.46 1.09 -7.74
CA SER A 320 -1.78 2.52 -7.76
C SER A 320 -0.65 3.34 -7.15
N TRP A 321 -0.42 4.52 -7.71
CA TRP A 321 0.49 5.52 -7.18
C TRP A 321 -0.22 6.87 -7.07
N MET A 322 -0.26 7.42 -5.87
CA MET A 322 -0.81 8.75 -5.63
C MET A 322 0.33 9.74 -5.41
N LEU A 323 0.23 10.90 -6.03
CA LEU A 323 1.13 12.03 -5.89
C LEU A 323 0.36 13.23 -5.35
N ASN A 324 0.78 13.79 -4.21
CA ASN A 324 0.23 15.05 -3.72
C ASN A 324 0.72 16.22 -4.59
N LEU A 325 -0.22 17.01 -5.07
CA LEU A 325 0.06 18.26 -5.76
C LEU A 325 0.30 19.36 -4.71
N LEU A 326 1.56 19.72 -4.54
CA LEU A 326 1.96 20.82 -3.68
C LEU A 326 2.01 22.10 -4.52
N GLY A 327 1.59 23.22 -3.94
CA GLY A 327 1.85 24.51 -4.54
C GLY A 327 3.35 24.70 -4.69
N LEU A 328 3.79 25.09 -5.89
CA LEU A 328 5.16 25.43 -6.22
C LEU A 328 5.35 26.95 -6.21
N SER A 329 6.60 27.39 -6.27
CA SER A 329 6.92 28.82 -6.35
C SER A 329 6.35 29.46 -7.62
N ASP A 330 6.34 28.71 -8.73
CA ASP A 330 5.60 29.05 -9.94
C ASP A 330 4.30 28.22 -10.03
N PRO A 331 3.12 28.82 -9.92
CA PRO A 331 1.84 28.13 -10.10
C PRO A 331 1.67 27.45 -11.46
N ALA A 332 2.34 27.95 -12.49
CA ALA A 332 2.26 27.40 -13.85
C ALA A 332 2.85 25.98 -13.91
N GLU A 333 3.86 25.65 -13.10
CA GLU A 333 4.42 24.31 -13.03
C GLU A 333 3.39 23.30 -12.49
N THR A 334 2.62 23.69 -11.45
CA THR A 334 1.55 22.85 -10.91
C THR A 334 0.47 22.59 -11.94
N THR A 335 0.04 23.60 -12.70
CA THR A 335 -0.98 23.46 -13.75
C THR A 335 -0.47 22.67 -14.95
N SER A 336 0.80 22.79 -15.30
CA SER A 336 1.44 21.99 -16.36
C SER A 336 1.47 20.50 -16.02
N LEU A 337 1.74 20.14 -14.77
CA LEU A 337 1.69 18.76 -14.31
C LEU A 337 0.26 18.19 -14.40
N ILE A 338 -0.75 18.97 -14.07
CA ILE A 338 -2.16 18.58 -14.24
C ILE A 338 -2.48 18.33 -15.72
N ALA A 339 -2.09 19.25 -16.60
CA ALA A 339 -2.32 19.08 -18.04
C ALA A 339 -1.61 17.82 -18.58
N LEU A 340 -0.36 17.57 -18.15
CA LEU A 340 0.39 16.38 -18.53
C LEU A 340 -0.30 15.10 -18.05
N SER A 341 -0.88 15.11 -16.84
CA SER A 341 -1.53 13.94 -16.28
C SER A 341 -2.71 13.46 -17.11
N HIS A 342 -3.44 14.35 -17.80
CA HIS A 342 -4.54 13.98 -18.69
C HIS A 342 -4.08 13.17 -19.92
N THR A 343 -2.79 13.15 -20.24
CA THR A 343 -2.24 12.33 -21.32
C THR A 343 -1.86 10.92 -20.87
N VAL A 344 -1.84 10.65 -19.54
CA VAL A 344 -1.42 9.37 -18.95
C VAL A 344 -2.62 8.47 -18.70
N PRO A 345 -2.72 7.29 -19.34
CA PRO A 345 -3.81 6.35 -19.09
C PRO A 345 -3.93 5.95 -17.62
N GLY A 346 -5.16 5.93 -17.10
CA GLY A 346 -5.42 5.56 -15.70
C GLY A 346 -5.03 6.63 -14.68
N SER A 347 -4.79 7.85 -15.13
CA SER A 347 -4.56 9.01 -14.26
C SER A 347 -5.87 9.72 -13.94
N ALA A 348 -6.03 10.18 -12.69
CA ALA A 348 -7.12 11.02 -12.22
C ALA A 348 -6.59 12.15 -11.36
N VAL A 349 -7.18 13.34 -11.49
CA VAL A 349 -6.80 14.56 -10.76
C VAL A 349 -7.93 14.95 -9.81
N HIS A 350 -7.56 15.22 -8.57
CA HIS A 350 -8.46 15.77 -7.54
C HIS A 350 -7.96 17.14 -7.09
N TRP A 351 -8.58 18.18 -7.63
CA TRP A 351 -8.30 19.56 -7.25
C TRP A 351 -9.13 19.96 -6.03
N TYR A 352 -8.47 20.58 -5.05
CA TYR A 352 -9.15 20.87 -3.77
C TYR A 352 -9.91 22.19 -3.73
N GLY A 353 -9.74 23.07 -4.72
CA GLY A 353 -10.45 24.35 -4.77
C GLY A 353 -9.98 25.36 -3.72
N LYS A 354 -8.73 25.26 -3.24
CA LYS A 354 -8.18 26.23 -2.27
C LYS A 354 -7.92 27.57 -2.92
N ALA A 355 -8.26 28.67 -2.23
CA ALA A 355 -8.21 30.03 -2.73
C ALA A 355 -6.83 30.52 -3.23
N ALA A 356 -5.73 29.91 -2.78
CA ALA A 356 -4.39 30.27 -3.23
C ALA A 356 -3.46 29.06 -3.31
N ILE A 357 -2.69 28.99 -4.39
CA ILE A 357 -1.53 28.11 -4.53
C ILE A 357 -0.38 28.79 -3.78
N ARG A 358 0.06 28.19 -2.67
CA ARG A 358 1.22 28.67 -1.89
C ARG A 358 2.25 27.56 -1.81
N PRO A 359 3.57 27.88 -1.82
CA PRO A 359 4.62 26.88 -1.69
C PRO A 359 4.39 25.93 -0.51
N GLY A 360 4.47 24.61 -0.76
CA GLY A 360 4.26 23.55 0.24
C GLY A 360 2.81 23.29 0.63
N ARG A 361 1.82 24.08 0.17
CA ARG A 361 0.40 23.81 0.44
C ARG A 361 -0.13 22.70 -0.47
N LYS A 362 -0.72 21.64 0.11
CA LYS A 362 -1.44 20.61 -0.67
C LYS A 362 -2.64 21.27 -1.36
N VAL A 363 -2.62 21.34 -2.70
CA VAL A 363 -3.67 21.97 -3.52
C VAL A 363 -4.51 20.98 -4.29
N GLY A 364 -4.06 19.73 -4.38
CA GLY A 364 -4.72 18.62 -5.01
C GLY A 364 -3.93 17.33 -4.79
N HIS A 365 -4.39 16.27 -5.41
CA HIS A 365 -3.60 15.06 -5.62
C HIS A 365 -3.91 14.47 -6.99
N LEU A 366 -3.04 13.60 -7.43
CA LEU A 366 -3.12 12.88 -8.67
C LEU A 366 -2.94 11.41 -8.36
N THR A 367 -3.83 10.56 -8.88
CA THR A 367 -3.74 9.10 -8.74
C THR A 367 -3.52 8.48 -10.10
N VAL A 368 -2.55 7.58 -10.21
CA VAL A 368 -2.32 6.74 -11.40
C VAL A 368 -2.58 5.30 -11.01
N VAL A 369 -3.40 4.60 -11.79
CA VAL A 369 -3.68 3.17 -11.62
C VAL A 369 -3.18 2.37 -12.80
N ALA A 370 -2.79 1.10 -12.56
CA ALA A 370 -2.32 0.21 -13.61
C ALA A 370 -2.61 -1.26 -13.26
N PRO A 371 -2.64 -2.17 -14.26
CA PRO A 371 -2.79 -3.61 -14.04
C PRO A 371 -1.60 -4.25 -13.30
N SER A 372 -0.42 -3.62 -13.31
CA SER A 372 0.79 -4.10 -12.65
C SER A 372 1.68 -2.96 -12.18
N VAL A 373 2.60 -3.25 -11.25
CA VAL A 373 3.58 -2.28 -10.77
C VAL A 373 4.54 -1.84 -11.88
N ALA A 374 4.88 -2.72 -12.81
CA ALA A 374 5.75 -2.38 -13.95
C ALA A 374 5.10 -1.34 -14.86
N GLU A 375 3.83 -1.53 -15.20
CA GLU A 375 3.07 -0.57 -16.00
C GLU A 375 2.80 0.72 -15.24
N LEU A 376 2.48 0.62 -13.94
CA LEU A 376 2.34 1.78 -13.07
C LEU A 376 3.60 2.65 -13.11
N ARG A 377 4.77 2.04 -13.00
CA ARG A 377 6.05 2.74 -13.06
C ARG A 377 6.26 3.45 -14.39
N ALA A 378 5.96 2.79 -15.51
CA ALA A 378 6.06 3.40 -16.84
C ALA A 378 5.15 4.64 -16.97
N ARG A 379 3.92 4.57 -16.46
CA ARG A 379 2.96 5.68 -16.44
C ARG A 379 3.42 6.81 -15.51
N ALA A 380 3.86 6.49 -14.30
CA ALA A 380 4.30 7.47 -13.30
C ALA A 380 5.56 8.24 -13.72
N LEU A 381 6.48 7.61 -14.46
CA LEU A 381 7.69 8.25 -14.98
C LEU A 381 7.41 9.40 -15.95
N VAL A 382 6.28 9.36 -16.65
CA VAL A 382 5.85 10.49 -17.52
C VAL A 382 5.55 11.72 -16.67
N LEU A 383 5.00 11.52 -15.46
CA LEU A 383 4.55 12.61 -14.58
C LEU A 383 5.65 13.11 -13.65
N SER A 384 6.54 12.23 -13.22
CA SER A 384 7.58 12.58 -12.26
C SER A 384 8.83 11.73 -12.46
N PRO A 385 9.98 12.33 -12.79
CA PRO A 385 11.25 11.61 -12.85
C PRO A 385 11.62 10.93 -11.52
N THR A 386 11.18 11.46 -10.38
CA THR A 386 11.41 10.86 -9.06
C THR A 386 10.68 9.53 -8.87
N ALA A 387 9.65 9.23 -9.67
CA ALA A 387 9.01 7.92 -9.70
C ALA A 387 10.02 6.79 -9.99
N ASN A 388 11.14 7.09 -10.66
CA ASN A 388 12.22 6.11 -10.90
C ASN A 388 12.90 5.62 -9.63
N THR A 389 12.98 6.46 -8.61
CA THR A 389 13.59 6.14 -7.31
C THR A 389 12.57 5.72 -6.26
N LEU A 390 11.35 6.24 -6.35
CA LEU A 390 10.29 6.03 -5.37
C LEU A 390 9.48 4.76 -5.62
N LEU A 391 9.32 4.35 -6.88
CA LEU A 391 8.62 3.11 -7.21
C LEU A 391 9.60 1.94 -7.26
N PRO A 392 9.20 0.76 -6.75
CA PRO A 392 10.07 -0.39 -6.75
C PRO A 392 10.54 -0.67 -8.19
N LYS A 393 11.83 -0.92 -8.34
CA LYS A 393 12.36 -1.53 -9.55
C LYS A 393 11.82 -2.96 -9.57
N VAL A 394 10.65 -3.15 -10.14
CA VAL A 394 10.22 -4.49 -10.51
C VAL A 394 11.11 -4.85 -11.68
N PRO A 395 12.01 -5.83 -11.55
CA PRO A 395 12.71 -6.34 -12.70
C PRO A 395 11.63 -6.77 -13.70
N SER A 396 11.63 -6.17 -14.89
CA SER A 396 10.71 -6.63 -15.94
C SER A 396 10.94 -8.12 -16.13
N PRO A 397 9.90 -8.95 -16.20
CA PRO A 397 10.08 -10.38 -16.42
C PRO A 397 10.89 -10.58 -17.71
N VAL A 398 11.97 -11.35 -17.58
CA VAL A 398 12.82 -11.70 -18.73
C VAL A 398 12.53 -13.12 -19.22
N VAL A 399 11.83 -13.94 -18.44
CA VAL A 399 11.36 -15.27 -18.80
C VAL A 399 9.85 -15.34 -18.74
N GLY A 400 9.22 -15.86 -19.79
CA GLY A 400 7.79 -16.18 -19.80
C GLY A 400 7.57 -17.67 -19.61
N ILE A 401 6.83 -18.09 -18.59
CA ILE A 401 6.40 -19.47 -18.37
C ILE A 401 4.93 -19.58 -18.76
N ILE A 402 4.65 -20.36 -19.80
CA ILE A 402 3.28 -20.56 -20.30
C ILE A 402 2.90 -22.04 -20.36
N MET A 403 1.61 -22.32 -20.20
CA MET A 403 1.09 -23.68 -20.24
C MET A 403 -0.30 -23.74 -20.84
N GLY A 404 -0.66 -24.90 -21.39
CA GLY A 404 -1.96 -25.10 -22.07
C GLY A 404 -3.16 -25.19 -21.13
N SER A 405 -2.93 -25.54 -19.86
CA SER A 405 -3.96 -25.73 -18.83
C SER A 405 -3.36 -25.57 -17.43
N ASP A 406 -4.23 -25.30 -16.45
CA ASP A 406 -3.90 -25.34 -15.02
C ASP A 406 -3.46 -26.74 -14.53
N SER A 407 -3.91 -27.78 -15.21
CA SER A 407 -3.44 -29.16 -14.95
C SER A 407 -1.92 -29.34 -15.14
N ASP A 408 -1.28 -28.46 -15.91
CA ASP A 408 0.15 -28.51 -16.20
C ASP A 408 0.97 -27.76 -15.12
N LEU A 409 0.30 -26.94 -14.30
CA LEU A 409 0.94 -26.09 -13.29
C LEU A 409 1.79 -26.88 -12.28
N PRO A 410 1.38 -28.05 -11.77
CA PRO A 410 2.21 -28.81 -10.84
C PRO A 410 3.61 -29.15 -11.43
N ALA A 411 3.69 -29.50 -12.70
CA ALA A 411 4.95 -29.76 -13.38
C ALA A 411 5.70 -28.44 -13.68
N MET A 412 5.01 -27.44 -14.21
CA MET A 412 5.61 -26.18 -14.66
C MET A 412 6.10 -25.30 -13.50
N SER A 413 5.56 -25.46 -12.30
CA SER A 413 6.00 -24.75 -11.10
C SER A 413 7.48 -25.00 -10.75
N ALA A 414 8.05 -26.12 -11.18
CA ALA A 414 9.47 -26.41 -10.98
C ALA A 414 10.38 -25.44 -11.75
N ALA A 415 9.96 -24.96 -12.93
CA ALA A 415 10.70 -23.93 -13.65
C ALA A 415 10.67 -22.58 -12.90
N ALA A 416 9.51 -22.21 -12.35
CA ALA A 416 9.36 -21.01 -11.55
C ALA A 416 10.27 -21.03 -10.30
N LYS A 417 10.30 -22.14 -9.57
CA LYS A 417 11.20 -22.31 -8.40
C LYS A 417 12.67 -22.15 -8.75
N ILE A 418 13.12 -22.71 -9.87
CA ILE A 418 14.49 -22.52 -10.34
C ILE A 418 14.77 -21.04 -10.63
N LEU A 419 13.85 -20.34 -11.28
CA LEU A 419 14.03 -18.92 -11.56
C LEU A 419 14.04 -18.08 -10.28
N ASP A 420 13.24 -18.45 -9.27
CA ASP A 420 13.27 -17.84 -7.93
C ASP A 420 14.63 -18.06 -7.26
N ASP A 421 15.19 -19.28 -7.28
CA ASP A 421 16.50 -19.61 -6.70
C ASP A 421 17.65 -18.82 -7.36
N PHE A 422 17.47 -18.44 -8.62
CA PHE A 422 18.44 -17.65 -9.38
C PHE A 422 18.17 -16.15 -9.38
N ASP A 423 17.13 -15.67 -8.69
CA ASP A 423 16.65 -14.28 -8.69
C ASP A 423 16.34 -13.75 -10.10
N ILE A 424 15.84 -14.61 -10.99
CA ILE A 424 15.46 -14.22 -12.35
C ILE A 424 13.98 -13.89 -12.40
N PRO A 425 13.62 -12.65 -12.78
CA PRO A 425 12.22 -12.24 -12.87
C PRO A 425 11.52 -12.96 -14.03
N TYR A 426 10.35 -13.51 -13.76
CA TYR A 426 9.52 -14.22 -14.73
C TYR A 426 8.05 -13.83 -14.60
N GLU A 427 7.28 -14.13 -15.64
CA GLU A 427 5.83 -14.17 -15.60
C GLU A 427 5.34 -15.60 -15.85
N LEU A 428 4.21 -15.99 -15.24
CA LEU A 428 3.61 -17.30 -15.39
C LEU A 428 2.15 -17.16 -15.76
N SER A 429 1.71 -17.83 -16.85
CA SER A 429 0.35 -17.68 -17.36
C SER A 429 -0.16 -18.95 -18.07
N ILE A 430 -1.49 -19.10 -18.08
CA ILE A 430 -2.17 -20.12 -18.90
C ILE A 430 -2.44 -19.51 -20.28
N VAL A 431 -1.92 -20.16 -21.32
CA VAL A 431 -2.04 -19.76 -22.72
C VAL A 431 -2.34 -21.01 -23.55
N SER A 432 -3.61 -21.28 -23.83
CA SER A 432 -4.00 -22.49 -24.54
C SER A 432 -3.99 -22.29 -26.06
N ALA A 433 -3.16 -23.04 -26.76
CA ALA A 433 -3.09 -23.00 -28.22
C ALA A 433 -4.43 -23.33 -28.89
N HIS A 434 -5.21 -24.25 -28.33
CA HIS A 434 -6.44 -24.75 -28.93
C HIS A 434 -7.71 -24.04 -28.41
N ARG A 435 -7.71 -23.58 -27.15
CA ARG A 435 -8.90 -23.00 -26.51
C ARG A 435 -8.88 -21.48 -26.48
N THR A 436 -7.68 -20.86 -26.52
CA THR A 436 -7.49 -19.40 -26.52
C THR A 436 -6.43 -18.98 -27.57
N PRO A 437 -6.64 -19.30 -28.88
CA PRO A 437 -5.64 -19.06 -29.92
C PRO A 437 -5.26 -17.57 -30.06
N GLU A 438 -6.21 -16.66 -29.98
CA GLU A 438 -5.97 -15.22 -30.00
C GLU A 438 -5.03 -14.76 -28.85
N ARG A 439 -5.24 -15.29 -27.65
CA ARG A 439 -4.37 -15.02 -26.50
C ARG A 439 -2.96 -15.53 -26.74
N MET A 440 -2.81 -16.73 -27.32
CA MET A 440 -1.51 -17.31 -27.64
C MET A 440 -0.78 -16.44 -28.67
N TYR A 441 -1.47 -16.03 -29.73
CA TYR A 441 -0.94 -15.18 -30.78
C TYR A 441 -0.45 -13.84 -30.20
N THR A 442 -1.29 -13.15 -29.46
CA THR A 442 -0.97 -11.86 -28.81
C THR A 442 0.17 -12.01 -27.82
N TYR A 443 0.20 -13.08 -27.03
CA TYR A 443 1.26 -13.34 -26.05
C TYR A 443 2.61 -13.49 -26.73
N ALA A 444 2.71 -14.35 -27.76
CA ALA A 444 3.97 -14.64 -28.45
C ALA A 444 4.51 -13.40 -29.19
N GLN A 445 3.66 -12.66 -29.90
CA GLN A 445 4.09 -11.47 -30.64
C GLN A 445 4.50 -10.31 -29.74
N SER A 446 3.83 -10.11 -28.61
CA SER A 446 4.15 -9.03 -27.67
C SER A 446 5.34 -9.36 -26.75
N ALA A 447 5.75 -10.62 -26.64
CA ALA A 447 6.74 -11.10 -25.69
C ALA A 447 8.05 -10.28 -25.70
N ARG A 448 8.64 -10.08 -26.87
CA ARG A 448 9.87 -9.28 -27.02
C ARG A 448 9.66 -7.81 -26.64
N ALA A 449 8.55 -7.21 -27.05
CA ALA A 449 8.26 -5.82 -26.73
C ALA A 449 8.03 -5.60 -25.22
N ARG A 450 7.55 -6.63 -24.51
CA ARG A 450 7.40 -6.64 -23.03
C ARG A 450 8.71 -6.88 -22.27
N GLY A 451 9.81 -7.14 -22.97
CA GLY A 451 11.13 -7.36 -22.37
C GLY A 451 11.49 -8.81 -22.11
N LEU A 452 10.65 -9.78 -22.50
CA LEU A 452 10.98 -11.19 -22.39
C LEU A 452 12.14 -11.53 -23.32
N GLN A 453 13.01 -12.44 -22.87
CA GLN A 453 14.18 -12.92 -23.60
C GLN A 453 14.11 -14.42 -23.88
N VAL A 454 13.39 -15.18 -23.05
CA VAL A 454 13.21 -16.64 -23.18
C VAL A 454 11.76 -17.00 -22.84
N LEU A 455 11.17 -17.95 -23.56
CA LEU A 455 9.87 -18.51 -23.25
C LEU A 455 10.00 -19.99 -22.89
N ILE A 456 9.36 -20.42 -21.78
CA ILE A 456 9.22 -21.82 -21.38
C ILE A 456 7.75 -22.19 -21.59
N ALA A 457 7.49 -23.15 -22.47
CA ALA A 457 6.15 -23.53 -22.85
C ALA A 457 5.87 -25.02 -22.54
N GLY A 458 4.91 -25.28 -21.64
CA GLY A 458 4.47 -26.64 -21.27
C GLY A 458 3.19 -27.04 -21.99
N ALA A 459 3.15 -28.26 -22.52
CA ALA A 459 1.94 -28.82 -23.13
C ALA A 459 1.93 -30.35 -23.09
N GLY A 460 0.70 -30.92 -22.97
CA GLY A 460 0.47 -32.36 -22.97
C GLY A 460 -0.35 -32.85 -24.16
N GLY A 461 -0.17 -34.13 -24.53
CA GLY A 461 -0.87 -34.78 -25.66
C GLY A 461 -0.45 -34.20 -27.02
N ALA A 462 -1.39 -33.68 -27.79
CA ALA A 462 -1.10 -32.87 -28.99
C ALA A 462 -0.48 -31.53 -28.56
N ALA A 463 0.78 -31.56 -28.15
CA ALA A 463 1.48 -30.50 -27.48
C ALA A 463 1.96 -29.40 -28.47
N HIS A 464 1.03 -28.73 -29.13
CA HIS A 464 1.31 -27.75 -30.19
C HIS A 464 1.82 -26.41 -29.67
N LEU A 465 1.50 -26.05 -28.42
CA LEU A 465 1.80 -24.72 -27.87
C LEU A 465 3.25 -24.27 -28.06
N PRO A 466 4.29 -25.07 -27.70
CA PRO A 466 5.68 -24.63 -27.85
C PRO A 466 6.06 -24.31 -29.30
N GLY A 467 5.67 -25.17 -30.24
CA GLY A 467 5.95 -24.98 -31.66
C GLY A 467 5.20 -23.81 -32.27
N MET A 468 3.94 -23.62 -31.92
CA MET A 468 3.13 -22.49 -32.38
C MET A 468 3.70 -21.16 -31.86
N VAL A 469 4.09 -21.10 -30.61
CA VAL A 469 4.71 -19.90 -30.02
C VAL A 469 6.08 -19.62 -30.69
N ALA A 470 6.91 -20.66 -30.91
CA ALA A 470 8.20 -20.51 -31.58
C ALA A 470 8.08 -19.96 -33.03
N ALA A 471 6.96 -20.24 -33.69
CA ALA A 471 6.68 -19.71 -35.02
C ALA A 471 6.26 -18.23 -35.02
N LEU A 472 5.89 -17.67 -33.87
CA LEU A 472 5.33 -16.31 -33.72
C LEU A 472 6.29 -15.31 -33.05
N THR A 473 7.40 -15.79 -32.51
CA THR A 473 8.37 -14.94 -31.80
C THR A 473 9.79 -15.22 -32.26
N PRO A 474 10.69 -14.20 -32.30
CA PRO A 474 12.11 -14.43 -32.51
C PRO A 474 12.86 -14.90 -31.26
N LEU A 475 12.18 -15.01 -30.11
CA LEU A 475 12.79 -15.40 -28.84
C LEU A 475 13.04 -16.92 -28.78
N PRO A 476 14.05 -17.39 -28.04
CA PRO A 476 14.24 -18.80 -27.72
C PRO A 476 13.01 -19.37 -27.02
N VAL A 477 12.52 -20.54 -27.48
CA VAL A 477 11.42 -21.26 -26.85
C VAL A 477 11.92 -22.61 -26.34
N ILE A 478 11.68 -22.88 -25.05
CA ILE A 478 11.98 -24.14 -24.38
C ILE A 478 10.67 -24.89 -24.19
N GLY A 479 10.57 -26.09 -24.77
CA GLY A 479 9.40 -26.94 -24.67
C GLY A 479 9.51 -27.94 -23.51
N VAL A 480 8.47 -28.00 -22.69
CA VAL A 480 8.33 -28.97 -21.61
C VAL A 480 7.21 -29.93 -21.97
N PRO A 481 7.53 -31.20 -22.35
CA PRO A 481 6.52 -32.22 -22.58
C PRO A 481 5.85 -32.56 -21.25
N ILE A 482 4.53 -32.39 -21.16
CA ILE A 482 3.76 -32.78 -19.97
C ILE A 482 3.32 -34.23 -20.08
N GLN A 483 3.47 -34.98 -18.99
CA GLN A 483 3.07 -36.36 -18.91
C GLN A 483 1.56 -36.53 -19.10
N THR A 484 1.13 -37.42 -19.99
CA THR A 484 -0.26 -37.76 -20.22
C THR A 484 -0.54 -39.19 -19.79
N ARG A 485 -1.82 -39.54 -19.60
CA ARG A 485 -2.23 -40.91 -19.24
C ARG A 485 -2.10 -41.88 -20.42
N ALA A 486 -2.24 -41.39 -21.64
CA ALA A 486 -2.32 -42.26 -22.83
C ALA A 486 -0.97 -42.90 -23.20
N LEU A 487 0.08 -42.10 -23.34
CA LEU A 487 1.41 -42.55 -23.78
C LEU A 487 2.52 -42.09 -22.82
N SER A 488 2.18 -41.83 -21.56
CA SER A 488 3.13 -41.41 -20.51
C SER A 488 3.98 -40.18 -20.89
N GLY A 489 3.47 -39.32 -21.78
CA GLY A 489 4.13 -38.13 -22.26
C GLY A 489 4.96 -38.29 -23.55
N MET A 490 5.04 -39.49 -24.13
CA MET A 490 5.73 -39.70 -25.40
C MET A 490 5.06 -38.96 -26.56
N ASP A 491 3.73 -38.87 -26.54
CA ASP A 491 2.91 -38.08 -27.45
C ASP A 491 3.29 -36.57 -27.35
N SER A 492 3.40 -36.07 -26.14
CA SER A 492 3.80 -34.68 -25.86
C SER A 492 5.24 -34.42 -26.35
N LEU A 493 6.17 -35.33 -26.04
CA LEU A 493 7.57 -35.21 -26.45
C LEU A 493 7.72 -35.15 -27.97
N LEU A 494 7.10 -36.13 -28.68
CA LEU A 494 7.19 -36.20 -30.13
C LEU A 494 6.50 -35.01 -30.82
N SER A 495 5.41 -34.48 -30.25
CA SER A 495 4.73 -33.30 -30.76
C SER A 495 5.61 -32.02 -30.64
N ILE A 496 6.47 -31.95 -29.62
CA ILE A 496 7.31 -30.78 -29.38
C ILE A 496 8.66 -30.86 -30.12
N VAL A 497 9.30 -32.02 -30.14
CA VAL A 497 10.67 -32.17 -30.67
C VAL A 497 10.71 -32.25 -32.20
N GLN A 498 9.64 -32.68 -32.86
CA GLN A 498 9.57 -32.90 -34.32
C GLN A 498 9.24 -31.60 -35.09
N MET A 499 9.94 -30.51 -34.79
CA MET A 499 9.71 -29.22 -35.43
C MET A 499 10.32 -29.13 -36.84
N PRO A 500 9.67 -28.42 -37.78
CA PRO A 500 10.18 -28.22 -39.13
C PRO A 500 11.43 -27.31 -39.12
N LYS A 501 12.20 -27.40 -40.18
CA LYS A 501 13.36 -26.53 -40.40
C LYS A 501 12.96 -25.04 -40.29
N GLY A 502 13.65 -24.28 -39.46
CA GLY A 502 13.45 -22.85 -39.27
C GLY A 502 12.64 -22.48 -38.00
N ILE A 503 12.01 -23.45 -37.34
CA ILE A 503 11.23 -23.24 -36.11
C ILE A 503 11.78 -24.10 -34.96
N PRO A 504 12.94 -23.75 -34.38
CA PRO A 504 13.55 -24.58 -33.34
C PRO A 504 12.79 -24.43 -31.99
N VAL A 505 12.60 -25.56 -31.28
CA VAL A 505 12.16 -25.61 -29.88
C VAL A 505 13.18 -26.44 -29.10
N ALA A 506 13.83 -25.85 -28.11
CA ALA A 506 14.73 -26.57 -27.21
C ALA A 506 13.90 -27.41 -26.25
N THR A 507 13.94 -28.74 -26.38
CA THR A 507 13.05 -29.64 -25.64
C THR A 507 13.78 -30.32 -24.48
N VAL A 508 13.19 -30.28 -23.27
CA VAL A 508 13.68 -30.99 -22.08
C VAL A 508 12.98 -32.34 -21.89
N ALA A 509 13.39 -33.12 -20.91
CA ALA A 509 12.76 -34.40 -20.60
C ALA A 509 11.30 -34.24 -20.15
N ILE A 510 10.50 -35.30 -20.30
CA ILE A 510 9.07 -35.32 -19.92
C ILE A 510 8.93 -34.92 -18.43
N GLY A 511 8.11 -33.95 -18.15
CA GLY A 511 7.84 -33.41 -16.82
C GLY A 511 8.98 -32.59 -16.19
N ASN A 512 10.13 -32.46 -16.85
CA ASN A 512 11.32 -31.83 -16.25
C ASN A 512 11.37 -30.31 -16.53
N ALA A 513 10.41 -29.57 -15.96
CA ALA A 513 10.39 -28.12 -16.06
C ALA A 513 11.54 -27.45 -15.29
N ALA A 514 12.13 -28.11 -14.27
CA ALA A 514 13.32 -27.60 -13.60
C ALA A 514 14.50 -27.43 -14.59
N ASN A 515 14.74 -28.42 -15.47
CA ASN A 515 15.76 -28.28 -16.51
C ASN A 515 15.43 -27.19 -17.54
N ALA A 516 14.16 -26.91 -17.77
CA ALA A 516 13.77 -25.77 -18.61
C ALA A 516 14.12 -24.43 -17.94
N GLY A 517 13.92 -24.30 -16.62
CA GLY A 517 14.38 -23.15 -15.82
C GLY A 517 15.89 -22.99 -15.90
N LEU A 518 16.67 -24.06 -15.62
CA LEU A 518 18.13 -24.05 -15.72
C LEU A 518 18.65 -23.72 -17.12
N LEU A 519 17.97 -24.21 -18.16
CA LEU A 519 18.31 -23.88 -19.55
C LEU A 519 18.03 -22.40 -19.86
N ALA A 520 16.93 -21.84 -19.36
CA ALA A 520 16.61 -20.43 -19.49
C ALA A 520 17.70 -19.56 -18.81
N VAL A 521 18.15 -19.93 -17.59
CA VAL A 521 19.28 -19.25 -16.91
C VAL A 521 20.53 -19.22 -17.78
N ARG A 522 20.87 -20.35 -18.41
CA ARG A 522 22.05 -20.46 -19.30
C ARG A 522 21.90 -19.65 -20.59
N ILE A 523 20.70 -19.60 -21.17
CA ILE A 523 20.40 -18.78 -22.35
C ILE A 523 20.53 -17.29 -22.04
N LEU A 524 20.04 -16.86 -20.88
CA LEU A 524 20.16 -15.48 -20.42
C LEU A 524 21.62 -15.07 -20.22
N GLY A 525 22.48 -16.00 -19.80
CA GLY A 525 23.90 -15.78 -19.62
C GLY A 525 24.23 -14.66 -18.63
N GLY A 526 25.37 -14.01 -18.83
CA GLY A 526 25.89 -12.94 -17.96
C GLY A 526 26.63 -13.51 -16.73
N ASP A 527 27.68 -12.81 -16.28
CA ASP A 527 28.60 -13.30 -15.25
C ASP A 527 27.86 -13.66 -13.93
N ALA A 528 26.89 -12.86 -13.51
CA ALA A 528 26.11 -13.12 -12.28
C ALA A 528 25.32 -14.43 -12.35
N ASN A 529 24.64 -14.71 -13.47
CA ASN A 529 23.86 -15.94 -13.65
C ASN A 529 24.78 -17.15 -13.79
N LEU A 530 25.90 -17.02 -14.48
CA LEU A 530 26.89 -18.10 -14.66
C LEU A 530 27.57 -18.43 -13.33
N THR A 531 27.93 -17.46 -12.50
CA THR A 531 28.50 -17.69 -11.16
C THR A 531 27.50 -18.43 -10.25
N LYS A 532 26.23 -18.05 -10.29
CA LYS A 532 25.18 -18.79 -9.57
C LYS A 532 25.03 -20.22 -10.10
N MET A 533 25.13 -20.43 -11.42
CA MET A 533 25.08 -21.75 -12.02
C MET A 533 26.26 -22.62 -11.59
N GLU A 534 27.48 -22.08 -11.53
CA GLU A 534 28.65 -22.79 -10.99
C GLU A 534 28.44 -23.19 -9.53
N THR A 535 27.89 -22.29 -8.71
CA THR A 535 27.55 -22.57 -7.32
C THR A 535 26.51 -23.70 -7.21
N PHE A 536 25.50 -23.68 -8.06
CA PHE A 536 24.47 -24.73 -8.13
C PHE A 536 25.08 -26.09 -8.51
N LEU A 537 25.94 -26.14 -9.52
CA LEU A 537 26.63 -27.37 -9.95
C LEU A 537 27.55 -27.92 -8.85
N ALA A 538 28.31 -27.06 -8.18
CA ALA A 538 29.15 -27.48 -7.06
C ALA A 538 28.33 -28.00 -5.85
N ALA A 539 27.11 -27.49 -5.66
CA ALA A 539 26.20 -28.02 -4.63
C ALA A 539 25.69 -29.43 -4.98
N GLN A 540 25.37 -29.67 -6.26
CA GLN A 540 24.99 -31.02 -6.73
C GLN A 540 26.14 -32.02 -6.60
N GLU A 541 27.37 -31.61 -6.92
CA GLU A 541 28.56 -32.44 -6.74
C GLU A 541 28.76 -32.83 -5.28
N ARG A 542 28.67 -31.86 -4.35
CA ARG A 542 28.78 -32.12 -2.91
C ARG A 542 27.67 -33.07 -2.40
N GLU A 543 26.45 -32.96 -2.92
CA GLU A 543 25.36 -33.85 -2.56
C GLU A 543 25.66 -35.30 -2.97
N VAL A 544 26.18 -35.51 -4.18
CA VAL A 544 26.57 -36.83 -4.67
C VAL A 544 27.76 -37.38 -3.85
N GLN A 545 28.78 -36.54 -3.59
CA GLN A 545 29.94 -36.95 -2.77
C GLN A 545 29.50 -37.39 -1.37
N GLY A 546 28.59 -36.65 -0.73
CA GLY A 546 28.05 -37.05 0.58
C GLY A 546 27.26 -38.37 0.55
N LYS A 547 26.65 -38.74 -0.58
CA LYS A 547 26.04 -40.07 -0.77
C LYS A 547 27.09 -41.16 -0.92
N ILE A 548 28.19 -40.88 -1.64
CA ILE A 548 29.33 -41.78 -1.80
C ILE A 548 29.95 -42.06 -0.43
N ASP A 549 30.32 -41.03 0.29
CA ASP A 549 30.95 -41.14 1.62
C ASP A 549 30.09 -41.99 2.57
N LYS A 550 28.78 -41.71 2.64
CA LYS A 550 27.84 -42.51 3.45
C LYS A 550 27.76 -43.96 3.03
N MET A 551 27.75 -44.24 1.72
CA MET A 551 27.68 -45.60 1.23
C MET A 551 28.98 -46.35 1.50
N GLU A 552 30.14 -45.70 1.42
CA GLU A 552 31.45 -46.28 1.76
C GLU A 552 31.57 -46.57 3.27
N GLU A 553 31.13 -45.64 4.12
CA GLU A 553 31.16 -45.81 5.60
C GLU A 553 30.25 -46.94 6.10
N GLN A 554 29.02 -47.04 5.57
CA GLN A 554 28.01 -47.97 6.06
C GLN A 554 28.02 -49.32 5.32
N GLY A 555 28.67 -49.41 4.18
CA GLY A 555 28.57 -50.50 3.22
C GLY A 555 27.25 -50.49 2.45
N TRP A 556 27.30 -50.93 1.18
CA TRP A 556 26.17 -50.81 0.27
C TRP A 556 24.88 -51.50 0.78
N SER A 557 24.98 -52.62 1.51
CA SER A 557 23.82 -53.38 2.00
C SER A 557 23.06 -52.60 3.09
N ALA A 558 23.78 -51.98 4.04
CA ALA A 558 23.14 -51.16 5.06
C ALA A 558 22.62 -49.83 4.48
N TYR A 559 23.34 -49.26 3.54
CA TYR A 559 22.89 -48.06 2.81
C TYR A 559 21.59 -48.30 2.06
N LEU A 560 21.47 -49.43 1.35
CA LEU A 560 20.26 -49.81 0.65
C LEU A 560 19.06 -49.99 1.61
N GLY A 561 19.28 -50.59 2.79
CA GLY A 561 18.25 -50.75 3.81
C GLY A 561 17.71 -49.45 4.40
N ASN A 562 18.50 -48.37 4.33
CA ASN A 562 18.14 -47.02 4.81
C ASN A 562 17.56 -46.12 3.70
N MET A 563 17.54 -46.55 2.45
CA MET A 563 16.86 -45.83 1.36
C MET A 563 15.36 -45.95 1.52
N SER A 564 14.67 -44.84 1.77
CA SER A 564 13.21 -44.79 1.65
C SER A 564 12.83 -45.01 0.17
N VAL A 565 12.19 -46.11 -0.15
CA VAL A 565 11.68 -46.46 -1.48
C VAL A 565 10.47 -45.62 -1.82
#